data_2664dd497e26397f5748b4aa7b2a59b1
#
_entry.id   2664dd497e26397f5748b4aa7b2a59b1
#
_cell.length_a   1.000
_cell.length_b   1.000
_cell.length_c   1.000
_cell.angle_alpha   90.00
_cell.angle_beta   90.00
_cell.angle_gamma   90.00
#
_symmetry.space_group_name_H-M   'P 1'
#
loop_
_entity.id
_entity.type
_entity.pdbx_description
1 polymer ?
#
loop_
_entity_poly.entity_id
_entity_poly.type
_entity_poly.pdbx_seq_one_letter_code
_entity_poly.pdbx_strand_id
1 'polypeptide(L)'
;MNNLDPRIKFAITEIQDQIDEDFTIWSRSGNGEYCQLYSMKMGISIELNINSEGRVEAQPMFSVPGFSGFVAGMRLCLPNNHLHRVICQLETIKHFLPEDNINDYYHEVVAAHMMKECKRRREEREKAKHQ
;
A
#
# COMPACT_ATOMS: atom_id res chain seq x y z
N MET A 1 0.67 14.06 -5.05
CA MET A 1 1.90 13.56 -4.40
C MET A 1 2.65 14.63 -3.61
N ASN A 2 2.31 15.89 -3.84
CA ASN A 2 3.03 16.99 -3.20
C ASN A 2 2.78 17.13 -1.70
N ASN A 3 1.80 16.39 -1.17
CA ASN A 3 1.41 16.47 0.23
C ASN A 3 2.01 15.38 1.13
N LEU A 4 2.83 14.49 0.56
CA LEU A 4 3.49 13.48 1.36
C LEU A 4 4.75 14.03 2.02
N ASP A 5 4.94 13.65 3.28
CA ASP A 5 6.17 13.97 3.99
C ASP A 5 7.38 13.39 3.24
N PRO A 6 8.51 14.12 3.13
CA PRO A 6 9.69 13.61 2.43
C PRO A 6 10.19 12.26 2.93
N ARG A 7 10.03 11.98 4.23
CA ARG A 7 10.41 10.68 4.81
C ARG A 7 9.56 9.55 4.25
N ILE A 8 8.25 9.80 4.07
CA ILE A 8 7.34 8.83 3.46
C ILE A 8 7.71 8.60 1.99
N LYS A 9 8.00 9.66 1.25
CA LYS A 9 8.43 9.54 -0.15
C LYS A 9 9.69 8.70 -0.29
N PHE A 10 10.66 8.93 0.57
CA PHE A 10 11.90 8.17 0.59
C PHE A 10 11.63 6.69 0.90
N ALA A 11 10.75 6.42 1.86
CA ALA A 11 10.36 5.05 2.21
C ALA A 11 9.68 4.34 1.04
N ILE A 12 8.83 5.01 0.29
CA ILE A 12 8.19 4.44 -0.90
C ILE A 12 9.25 4.04 -1.93
N THR A 13 10.23 4.89 -2.17
CA THR A 13 11.32 4.58 -3.09
C THR A 13 12.10 3.35 -2.63
N GLU A 14 12.42 3.26 -1.35
CA GLU A 14 13.12 2.09 -0.80
C GLU A 14 12.30 0.81 -0.96
N ILE A 15 10.99 0.88 -0.74
CA ILE A 15 10.12 -0.27 -0.89
C ILE A 15 10.10 -0.75 -2.34
N GLN A 16 9.97 0.16 -3.28
CA GLN A 16 9.98 -0.17 -4.70
C GLN A 16 11.30 -0.77 -5.14
N ASP A 17 12.41 -0.23 -4.66
CA ASP A 17 13.74 -0.75 -4.98
C ASP A 17 13.97 -2.15 -4.43
N GLN A 18 13.52 -2.42 -3.20
CA GLN A 18 13.70 -3.73 -2.57
C GLN A 18 12.84 -4.83 -3.20
N ILE A 19 11.62 -4.49 -3.59
CA ILE A 19 10.60 -5.48 -3.93
C ILE A 19 10.40 -5.60 -5.43
N ASP A 20 10.88 -4.61 -6.19
CA ASP A 20 10.76 -4.56 -7.65
C ASP A 20 9.30 -4.72 -8.11
N GLU A 21 8.38 -4.08 -7.38
CA GLU A 21 6.97 -4.08 -7.69
C GLU A 21 6.42 -2.66 -7.70
N ASP A 22 5.43 -2.42 -8.54
CA ASP A 22 4.78 -1.12 -8.60
C ASP A 22 3.71 -1.03 -7.52
N PHE A 23 3.98 -0.24 -6.49
CA PHE A 23 3.01 0.09 -5.47
C PHE A 23 2.32 1.41 -5.79
N THR A 24 1.00 1.41 -5.65
CA THR A 24 0.19 2.61 -5.86
C THR A 24 -0.32 3.12 -4.52
N ILE A 25 -0.36 4.43 -4.35
CA ILE A 25 -0.92 5.01 -3.13
C ILE A 25 -2.43 4.78 -3.13
N TRP A 26 -2.91 4.01 -2.16
CA TRP A 26 -4.31 3.67 -1.97
C TRP A 26 -5.04 4.73 -1.14
N SER A 27 -4.41 5.19 -0.04
CA SER A 27 -4.96 6.24 0.79
C SER A 27 -3.82 7.00 1.46
N ARG A 28 -4.10 8.22 1.93
CA ARG A 28 -3.12 9.04 2.63
C ARG A 28 -3.83 10.01 3.56
N SER A 29 -3.12 10.45 4.61
CA SER A 29 -3.62 11.49 5.50
C SER A 29 -3.44 12.88 4.88
N GLY A 30 -4.20 13.85 5.38
CA GLY A 30 -4.10 15.23 4.90
C GLY A 30 -2.77 15.90 5.19
N ASN A 31 -2.09 15.50 6.27
CA ASN A 31 -0.77 16.05 6.64
C ASN A 31 0.40 15.34 5.97
N GLY A 32 0.15 14.27 5.23
CA GLY A 32 1.19 13.54 4.50
C GLY A 32 2.05 12.62 5.36
N GLU A 33 1.73 12.44 6.64
CA GLU A 33 2.52 11.59 7.55
C GLU A 33 2.05 10.13 7.59
N TYR A 34 1.02 9.81 6.83
CA TYR A 34 0.45 8.48 6.71
C TYR A 34 0.10 8.22 5.25
N CYS A 35 0.39 7.02 4.77
CA CYS A 35 -0.17 6.56 3.51
C CYS A 35 -0.28 5.05 3.52
N GLN A 36 -1.09 4.53 2.61
CA GLN A 36 -1.24 3.11 2.39
C GLN A 36 -0.96 2.82 0.94
N LEU A 37 -0.01 1.93 0.70
CA LEU A 37 0.35 1.48 -0.64
C LEU A 37 -0.36 0.17 -0.93
N TYR A 38 -0.56 -0.12 -2.22
CA TYR A 38 -1.16 -1.37 -2.64
C TYR A 38 -0.48 -1.89 -3.90
N SER A 39 -0.15 -3.17 -3.91
CA SER A 39 0.33 -3.87 -5.09
C SER A 39 -0.80 -4.72 -5.66
N MET A 40 -1.25 -4.40 -6.87
CA MET A 40 -2.30 -5.19 -7.54
C MET A 40 -1.82 -6.59 -7.88
N LYS A 41 -0.55 -6.74 -8.18
CA LYS A 41 0.03 -8.03 -8.54
C LYS A 41 0.08 -8.99 -7.35
N MET A 42 0.50 -8.48 -6.19
CA MET A 42 0.64 -9.31 -4.98
C MET A 42 -0.62 -9.37 -4.14
N GLY A 43 -1.52 -8.38 -4.27
CA GLY A 43 -2.69 -8.27 -3.41
C GLY A 43 -2.32 -7.94 -1.98
N ILE A 44 -1.25 -7.20 -1.79
CA ILE A 44 -0.73 -6.83 -0.47
C ILE A 44 -0.70 -5.31 -0.35
N SER A 45 -1.15 -4.81 0.80
CA SER A 45 -1.04 -3.41 1.19
C SER A 45 0.15 -3.23 2.11
N ILE A 46 0.74 -2.04 2.08
CA ILE A 46 1.75 -1.64 3.05
C ILE A 46 1.30 -0.32 3.66
N GLU A 47 1.08 -0.33 4.96
CA GLU A 47 0.75 0.87 5.71
C GLU A 47 2.03 1.56 6.14
N LEU A 48 2.17 2.85 5.82
CA LEU A 48 3.31 3.67 6.21
C LEU A 48 2.85 4.79 7.13
N ASN A 49 3.55 4.97 8.25
CA ASN A 49 3.29 6.10 9.14
C ASN A 49 4.60 6.55 9.79
N ILE A 50 4.59 7.79 10.26
CA ILE A 50 5.72 8.35 11.01
C ILE A 50 5.41 8.18 12.49
N ASN A 51 6.30 7.51 13.22
CA ASN A 51 6.11 7.28 14.65
C ASN A 51 6.54 8.49 15.49
N SER A 52 6.39 8.37 16.81
CA SER A 52 6.73 9.45 17.75
C SER A 52 8.20 9.82 17.74
N GLU A 53 9.08 8.93 17.25
CA GLU A 53 10.52 9.18 17.14
C GLU A 53 10.89 9.80 15.79
N GLY A 54 9.91 10.07 14.92
CA GLY A 54 10.14 10.64 13.60
C GLY A 54 10.60 9.64 12.55
N ARG A 55 10.50 8.35 12.82
CA ARG A 55 10.88 7.30 11.88
C ARG A 55 9.67 6.76 11.16
N VAL A 56 9.87 6.30 9.93
CA VAL A 56 8.81 5.69 9.14
C VAL A 56 8.70 4.22 9.54
N GLU A 57 7.49 3.81 9.91
CA GLU A 57 7.15 2.42 10.14
C GLU A 57 6.36 1.88 8.96
N ALA A 58 6.64 0.65 8.56
CA ALA A 58 5.94 -0.04 7.48
C ALA A 58 5.35 -1.34 8.00
N GLN A 59 4.09 -1.59 7.69
CA GLN A 59 3.42 -2.84 8.05
C GLN A 59 2.71 -3.41 6.83
N PRO A 60 3.20 -4.53 6.27
CA PRO A 60 2.51 -5.24 5.20
C PRO A 60 1.28 -5.96 5.73
N MET A 61 0.22 -6.01 4.92
CA MET A 61 -1.03 -6.67 5.31
C MET A 61 -1.87 -7.03 4.10
N PHE A 62 -2.85 -7.91 4.30
CA PHE A 62 -3.91 -8.14 3.32
C PHE A 62 -5.24 -8.36 4.03
N SER A 63 -6.34 -7.98 3.36
CA SER A 63 -7.70 -8.20 3.87
C SER A 63 -8.23 -9.53 3.38
N VAL A 64 -9.08 -10.16 4.20
CA VAL A 64 -9.78 -11.40 3.85
C VAL A 64 -11.26 -11.04 3.67
N PRO A 65 -11.84 -11.23 2.46
CA PRO A 65 -13.25 -10.94 2.24
C PRO A 65 -14.16 -11.72 3.17
N GLY A 66 -15.22 -11.06 3.68
CA GLY A 66 -16.13 -11.66 4.64
C GLY A 66 -15.59 -11.75 6.06
N PHE A 67 -14.42 -11.25 6.29
CA PHE A 67 -13.76 -11.24 7.60
C PHE A 67 -13.46 -9.79 7.99
N SER A 68 -13.75 -9.41 9.22
CA SER A 68 -13.66 -8.02 9.66
C SER A 68 -12.24 -7.61 10.10
N GLY A 69 -11.22 -8.25 9.57
CA GLY A 69 -9.84 -7.97 9.96
C GLY A 69 -8.84 -8.14 8.86
N PHE A 70 -7.59 -7.88 9.21
CA PHE A 70 -6.46 -8.03 8.31
C PHE A 70 -5.57 -9.16 8.78
N VAL A 71 -4.91 -9.83 7.83
CA VAL A 71 -3.74 -10.64 8.15
C VAL A 71 -2.54 -9.70 7.97
N ALA A 72 -1.86 -9.38 9.05
CA ALA A 72 -0.78 -8.41 9.05
C ALA A 72 0.56 -9.08 9.35
N GLY A 73 1.59 -8.61 8.66
CA GLY A 73 2.95 -8.99 8.98
C GLY A 73 3.53 -8.12 10.09
N MET A 74 4.81 -8.34 10.38
CA MET A 74 5.52 -7.55 11.37
C MET A 74 5.64 -6.09 10.93
N ARG A 75 5.44 -5.18 11.86
CA ARG A 75 5.71 -3.75 11.65
C ARG A 75 7.21 -3.51 11.78
N LEU A 76 7.78 -2.84 10.79
CA LEU A 76 9.21 -2.58 10.73
C LEU A 76 9.50 -1.09 10.64
N CYS A 77 10.51 -0.61 11.37
CA CYS A 77 11.05 0.73 11.16
C CYS A 77 11.97 0.73 9.94
N LEU A 78 11.75 1.66 9.02
CA LEU A 78 12.58 1.78 7.82
C LEU A 78 13.75 2.76 8.07
N PRO A 79 14.90 2.56 7.44
CA PRO A 79 15.22 1.50 6.47
C PRO A 79 15.40 0.13 7.14
N ASN A 80 14.92 -0.91 6.48
CA ASN A 80 15.01 -2.27 7.02
C ASN A 80 15.06 -3.29 5.88
N ASN A 81 16.08 -4.12 5.88
CA ASN A 81 16.30 -5.12 4.84
C ASN A 81 15.37 -6.34 4.93
N HIS A 82 14.62 -6.46 6.03
CA HIS A 82 13.73 -7.60 6.25
C HIS A 82 12.33 -7.40 5.69
N LEU A 83 12.01 -6.22 5.14
CA LEU A 83 10.68 -5.94 4.61
C LEU A 83 10.27 -6.93 3.53
N HIS A 84 11.19 -7.24 2.60
CA HIS A 84 10.94 -8.22 1.55
C HIS A 84 10.58 -9.58 2.14
N ARG A 85 11.28 -10.01 3.19
CA ARG A 85 11.03 -11.28 3.85
C ARG A 85 9.65 -11.33 4.49
N VAL A 86 9.24 -10.25 5.15
CA VAL A 86 7.91 -10.15 5.77
C VAL A 86 6.81 -10.24 4.70
N ILE A 87 7.01 -9.58 3.57
CA ILE A 87 6.07 -9.65 2.45
C ILE A 87 5.98 -11.06 1.87
N CYS A 88 7.12 -11.73 1.70
CA CYS A 88 7.14 -13.12 1.22
C CYS A 88 6.41 -14.06 2.19
N GLN A 89 6.53 -13.85 3.49
CA GLN A 89 5.79 -14.63 4.49
C GLN A 89 4.28 -14.42 4.35
N LEU A 90 3.84 -13.20 4.13
CA LEU A 90 2.43 -12.91 3.90
C LEU A 90 1.90 -13.55 2.62
N GLU A 91 2.68 -13.51 1.55
CA GLU A 91 2.30 -14.18 0.32
C GLU A 91 2.14 -15.69 0.52
N THR A 92 3.02 -16.29 1.32
CA THR A 92 2.94 -17.72 1.66
C THR A 92 1.66 -18.02 2.43
N ILE A 93 1.35 -17.21 3.46
CA ILE A 93 0.12 -17.36 4.23
C ILE A 93 -1.10 -17.24 3.33
N LYS A 94 -1.12 -16.23 2.46
CA LYS A 94 -2.20 -15.99 1.53
C LYS A 94 -2.45 -17.17 0.61
N HIS A 95 -1.39 -17.87 0.20
CA HIS A 95 -1.46 -19.02 -0.68
C HIS A 95 -2.18 -20.22 -0.07
N PHE A 96 -2.18 -20.33 1.26
CA PHE A 96 -2.86 -21.41 1.97
C PHE A 96 -4.33 -21.09 2.30
N LEU A 97 -4.78 -19.89 1.99
CA LEU A 97 -6.18 -19.52 2.18
C LEU A 97 -6.98 -19.89 0.93
N PRO A 98 -8.31 -20.12 1.06
CA PRO A 98 -9.14 -20.47 -0.10
C PRO A 98 -9.07 -19.37 -1.18
N GLU A 99 -8.58 -19.74 -2.35
CA GLU A 99 -8.34 -18.79 -3.45
C GLU A 99 -9.61 -18.10 -3.93
N ASP A 100 -10.72 -18.84 -3.96
CA ASP A 100 -11.94 -18.38 -4.63
C ASP A 100 -12.58 -17.16 -3.98
N ASN A 101 -12.28 -16.90 -2.71
CA ASN A 101 -12.95 -15.86 -1.95
C ASN A 101 -12.08 -14.64 -1.63
N ILE A 102 -10.76 -14.76 -1.78
CA ILE A 102 -9.86 -13.73 -1.26
C ILE A 102 -9.26 -12.88 -2.38
N ASN A 103 -8.69 -13.53 -3.39
CA ASN A 103 -7.99 -12.80 -4.43
C ASN A 103 -8.94 -12.04 -5.36
N ASP A 104 -9.98 -12.73 -5.86
CA ASP A 104 -10.86 -12.15 -6.88
C ASP A 104 -11.69 -11.01 -6.31
N TYR A 105 -12.33 -11.22 -5.17
CA TYR A 105 -13.18 -10.19 -4.59
C TYR A 105 -12.39 -8.96 -4.15
N TYR A 106 -11.30 -9.16 -3.42
CA TYR A 106 -10.49 -8.06 -2.93
C TYR A 106 -9.85 -7.30 -4.08
N HIS A 107 -9.31 -8.01 -5.07
CA HIS A 107 -8.74 -7.39 -6.27
C HIS A 107 -9.78 -6.59 -7.04
N GLU A 108 -10.99 -7.13 -7.22
CA GLU A 108 -12.06 -6.42 -7.91
C GLU A 108 -12.42 -5.12 -7.22
N VAL A 109 -12.66 -5.17 -5.91
CA VAL A 109 -13.09 -4.00 -5.15
C VAL A 109 -11.99 -2.95 -5.08
N VAL A 110 -10.77 -3.35 -4.71
CA VAL A 110 -9.67 -2.41 -4.55
C VAL A 110 -9.21 -1.89 -5.91
N ALA A 111 -9.10 -2.76 -6.91
CA ALA A 111 -8.70 -2.34 -8.25
C ALA A 111 -9.71 -1.36 -8.85
N ALA A 112 -11.01 -1.62 -8.69
CA ALA A 112 -12.04 -0.72 -9.18
C ALA A 112 -11.96 0.65 -8.50
N HIS A 113 -11.75 0.67 -7.18
CA HIS A 113 -11.59 1.92 -6.44
C HIS A 113 -10.35 2.68 -6.90
N MET A 114 -9.21 2.00 -7.04
CA MET A 114 -7.97 2.62 -7.49
C MET A 114 -8.09 3.18 -8.90
N MET A 115 -8.75 2.46 -9.78
CA MET A 115 -8.98 2.95 -11.15
C MET A 115 -9.84 4.21 -11.16
N LYS A 116 -10.89 4.26 -10.34
CA LYS A 116 -11.72 5.45 -10.19
C LYS A 116 -10.90 6.64 -9.68
N GLU A 117 -10.08 6.41 -8.67
CA GLU A 117 -9.24 7.46 -8.09
C GLU A 117 -8.21 7.99 -9.10
N CYS A 118 -7.57 7.11 -9.85
CA CYS A 118 -6.62 7.52 -10.88
C CYS A 118 -7.30 8.34 -11.98
N LYS A 119 -8.50 7.91 -12.42
CA LYS A 119 -9.28 8.64 -13.41
C LYS A 119 -9.69 10.02 -12.89
N ARG A 120 -10.19 10.10 -11.65
CA ARG A 120 -10.61 11.35 -11.03
C ARG A 120 -9.44 12.33 -10.95
N ARG A 121 -8.27 11.85 -10.51
CA ARG A 121 -7.07 12.69 -10.40
C ARG A 121 -6.60 13.20 -11.76
N ARG A 122 -6.72 12.36 -12.79
CA ARG A 122 -6.36 12.74 -14.16
C ARG A 122 -7.29 13.85 -14.66
N GLU A 123 -8.58 13.70 -14.46
CA GLU A 123 -9.57 14.70 -14.85
C GLU A 123 -9.36 16.03 -14.12
N GLU A 124 -9.06 15.98 -12.84
CA GLU A 124 -8.77 17.18 -12.06
C GLU A 124 -7.51 17.89 -12.57
N ARG A 125 -6.47 17.14 -12.93
CA ARG A 125 -5.25 17.73 -13.49
C ARG A 125 -5.51 18.38 -14.84
N GLU A 126 -6.31 17.77 -15.68
CA GLU A 126 -6.67 18.34 -16.98
C GLU A 126 -7.48 19.60 -16.82
N LYS A 127 -8.44 19.64 -15.92
CA LYS A 127 -9.20 20.84 -15.61
C LYS A 127 -8.30 21.98 -15.12
N ALA A 128 -7.34 21.67 -14.25
CA ALA A 128 -6.41 22.67 -13.75
C ALA A 128 -5.52 23.25 -14.86
N LYS A 129 -5.17 22.44 -15.86
CA LYS A 129 -4.39 22.92 -17.01
C LYS A 129 -5.17 23.86 -17.93
N HIS A 130 -6.49 23.75 -17.97
CA HIS A 130 -7.34 24.57 -18.85
C HIS A 130 -7.90 25.82 -18.16
N GLN A 131 -7.55 26.04 -16.92
CA GLN A 131 -7.86 27.25 -16.18
C GLN A 131 -6.66 28.19 -16.15
#